data_250f48605a9a8a6a51675be5a5d90a0f
#
_entry.id   250f48605a9a8a6a51675be5a5d90a0f
#
_cell.length_a   1.000
_cell.length_b   1.000
_cell.length_c   1.000
_cell.angle_alpha   90.00
_cell.angle_beta   90.00
_cell.angle_gamma   90.00
#
_symmetry.space_group_name_H-M   'P 1'
#
loop_
_entity.id
_entity.type
_entity.pdbx_description
1 polymer ?
#
loop_
_entity_poly.entity_id
_entity_poly.type
_entity_poly.pdbx_seq_one_letter_code
_entity_poly.pdbx_strand_id
1 'polypeptide(L)'
;ASTSVLVSDIFNMPESIQFLKLRASYAEVGNGAPAYSFGNSYTPQAPFGNQPVFTTNSSISDPDLKNESTKAKEIGLDLRMFDGLINLDMAVYKMNSYDQIIQLPVAKTSGYDYTLTNGGEISNAGIEIALGIEAIRSEDFNWSSQINFSKNRAIVETLPEVIQGGRYSIIADVFPGDEGGSDLEYVAEEGQLLGQLYGLGFQRGPDGQIIHENGLPLHTTEKVSAGSYQPDFRLWVYNNFQYKNLSLGILFDGQVGGQIYSRSHALYATAGTIVNDDDPNLALSTLEGRTTYSVDYDNSGNPVYTLEQEGSVVGPGVMYDASGNLVPNTVAVPAGGAGYTGYFYNYYGNGFNRDNIEAATYDA
;
A
#
# COMPACT_ATOMS: atom_id res chain seq x y z
N ALA A 1 -13.18 -4.12 30.40
CA ALA A 1 -14.56 -4.19 30.85
C ALA A 1 -15.49 -4.28 29.65
N SER A 2 -16.53 -5.11 29.72
CA SER A 2 -17.56 -5.19 28.69
C SER A 2 -18.93 -5.31 29.34
N THR A 3 -19.92 -4.78 28.63
CA THR A 3 -21.34 -4.90 29.04
C THR A 3 -22.18 -5.16 27.81
N SER A 4 -23.29 -5.87 28.01
CA SER A 4 -24.31 -6.04 26.99
C SER A 4 -25.69 -6.01 27.60
N VAL A 5 -26.66 -5.50 26.86
CA VAL A 5 -28.05 -5.34 27.29
C VAL A 5 -28.94 -5.93 26.19
N LEU A 6 -29.79 -6.87 26.59
CA LEU A 6 -30.85 -7.40 25.73
C LEU A 6 -32.06 -6.45 25.86
N VAL A 7 -32.13 -5.52 24.91
CA VAL A 7 -33.14 -4.47 24.88
C VAL A 7 -34.52 -5.09 24.65
N SER A 8 -34.57 -6.13 23.80
CA SER A 8 -35.81 -6.89 23.53
C SER A 8 -36.43 -7.57 24.73
N ASP A 9 -35.65 -7.86 25.78
CA ASP A 9 -36.17 -8.50 26.99
C ASP A 9 -36.62 -7.46 28.02
N ILE A 10 -36.14 -6.22 27.89
CA ILE A 10 -36.46 -5.14 28.84
C ILE A 10 -37.66 -4.31 28.37
N PHE A 11 -37.78 -4.10 27.09
CA PHE A 11 -38.79 -3.26 26.47
C PHE A 11 -39.69 -4.07 25.55
N ASN A 12 -40.98 -3.70 25.53
CA ASN A 12 -41.91 -4.26 24.56
C ASN A 12 -41.54 -3.76 23.17
N MET A 13 -41.00 -4.65 22.35
CA MET A 13 -40.64 -4.34 20.96
C MET A 13 -41.83 -4.59 20.03
N PRO A 14 -41.88 -3.90 18.85
CA PRO A 14 -42.79 -4.30 17.80
C PRO A 14 -42.56 -5.75 17.39
N GLU A 15 -43.61 -6.47 16.95
CA GLU A 15 -43.54 -7.87 16.52
C GLU A 15 -42.50 -8.12 15.41
N SER A 16 -42.18 -7.10 14.65
CA SER A 16 -41.14 -7.14 13.59
C SER A 16 -39.72 -7.27 14.13
N ILE A 17 -39.49 -7.01 15.43
CA ILE A 17 -38.16 -7.08 16.06
C ILE A 17 -38.18 -8.20 17.10
N GLN A 18 -37.55 -9.33 16.80
CA GLN A 18 -37.48 -10.49 17.67
C GLN A 18 -36.29 -10.42 18.64
N PHE A 19 -35.24 -9.72 18.26
CA PHE A 19 -34.04 -9.64 19.08
C PHE A 19 -33.33 -8.31 18.86
N LEU A 20 -33.01 -7.61 19.93
CA LEU A 20 -32.19 -6.41 19.93
C LEU A 20 -31.23 -6.44 21.13
N LYS A 21 -29.94 -6.48 20.86
CA LYS A 21 -28.88 -6.44 21.85
C LYS A 21 -27.92 -5.29 21.54
N LEU A 22 -27.64 -4.50 22.56
CA LEU A 22 -26.58 -3.51 22.54
C LEU A 22 -25.38 -4.04 23.31
N ARG A 23 -24.17 -3.78 22.81
CA ARG A 23 -22.91 -4.11 23.47
C ARG A 23 -22.00 -2.91 23.51
N ALA A 24 -21.23 -2.80 24.58
CA ALA A 24 -20.15 -1.82 24.70
C ALA A 24 -18.96 -2.45 25.39
N SER A 25 -17.78 -2.15 24.93
CA SER A 25 -16.54 -2.64 25.52
C SER A 25 -15.47 -1.56 25.63
N TYR A 26 -14.64 -1.71 26.65
CA TYR A 26 -13.39 -0.99 26.83
C TYR A 26 -12.31 -1.99 27.20
N ALA A 27 -11.21 -1.97 26.48
CA ALA A 27 -10.05 -2.81 26.73
C ALA A 27 -8.77 -1.96 26.73
N GLU A 28 -7.85 -2.35 27.58
CA GLU A 28 -6.48 -1.87 27.57
C GLU A 28 -5.56 -3.08 27.59
N VAL A 29 -4.66 -3.15 26.62
CA VAL A 29 -3.71 -4.24 26.44
C VAL A 29 -2.32 -3.69 26.26
N GLY A 30 -1.33 -4.31 26.87
CA GLY A 30 0.08 -4.01 26.68
C GLY A 30 0.75 -5.07 25.80
N ASN A 31 1.72 -4.65 25.02
CA ASN A 31 2.62 -5.52 24.26
C ASN A 31 4.07 -5.18 24.62
N GLY A 32 4.84 -6.18 25.03
CA GLY A 32 6.24 -5.97 25.43
C GLY A 32 7.19 -5.99 24.25
N ALA A 33 8.37 -5.42 24.46
CA ALA A 33 9.48 -5.59 23.52
C ALA A 33 9.78 -7.09 23.30
N PRO A 34 10.29 -7.47 22.12
CA PRO A 34 10.74 -8.85 21.88
C PRO A 34 11.71 -9.33 22.95
N ALA A 35 11.69 -10.62 23.26
CA ALA A 35 12.60 -11.19 24.24
C ALA A 35 14.06 -10.90 23.86
N TYR A 36 14.86 -10.59 24.87
CA TYR A 36 16.29 -10.26 24.72
C TYR A 36 16.58 -8.91 24.00
N SER A 37 15.62 -8.06 23.80
CA SER A 37 15.82 -6.73 23.18
C SER A 37 16.80 -5.84 23.98
N PHE A 38 16.91 -6.01 25.28
CA PHE A 38 17.80 -5.22 26.16
C PHE A 38 19.22 -5.80 26.29
N GLY A 39 19.49 -6.94 25.67
CA GLY A 39 20.77 -7.62 25.80
C GLY A 39 21.75 -7.27 24.68
N ASN A 40 22.96 -6.82 25.03
CA ASN A 40 24.05 -6.83 24.08
C ASN A 40 24.51 -8.30 23.91
N SER A 41 24.27 -8.87 22.73
CA SER A 41 24.77 -10.18 22.37
C SER A 41 25.91 -10.06 21.37
N TYR A 42 26.82 -11.03 21.44
CA TYR A 42 27.91 -11.15 20.47
C TYR A 42 27.64 -12.37 19.61
N THR A 43 27.59 -12.16 18.30
CA THR A 43 27.42 -13.24 17.34
C THR A 43 28.78 -13.68 16.83
N PRO A 44 29.19 -14.98 17.01
CA PRO A 44 30.42 -15.46 16.47
C PRO A 44 30.42 -15.40 14.95
N GLN A 45 31.53 -14.96 14.38
CA GLN A 45 31.80 -14.86 12.96
C GLN A 45 32.89 -15.88 12.56
N ALA A 46 33.10 -16.02 11.25
CA ALA A 46 34.21 -16.82 10.76
C ALA A 46 35.56 -16.34 11.37
N PRO A 47 36.40 -17.24 11.92
CA PRO A 47 37.64 -16.83 12.52
C PRO A 47 38.57 -16.14 11.52
N PHE A 48 39.25 -15.10 11.96
CA PHE A 48 40.36 -14.53 11.19
C PHE A 48 41.66 -15.26 11.55
N GLY A 49 42.09 -16.14 10.68
CA GLY A 49 43.18 -17.09 10.99
C GLY A 49 42.77 -18.00 12.15
N ASN A 50 43.53 -17.98 13.25
CA ASN A 50 43.21 -18.72 14.48
C ASN A 50 42.57 -17.89 15.58
N GLN A 51 42.12 -16.66 15.27
CA GLN A 51 41.51 -15.77 16.25
C GLN A 51 39.99 -15.78 16.10
N PRO A 52 39.19 -15.99 17.17
CA PRO A 52 37.76 -15.89 17.14
C PRO A 52 37.34 -14.43 16.90
N VAL A 53 36.37 -14.24 16.02
CA VAL A 53 35.78 -12.95 15.69
C VAL A 53 34.32 -12.93 16.12
N PHE A 54 33.91 -11.84 16.71
CA PHE A 54 32.51 -11.61 17.12
C PHE A 54 32.02 -10.26 16.58
N THR A 55 30.76 -10.18 16.24
CA THR A 55 30.08 -8.93 15.96
C THR A 55 29.09 -8.62 17.07
N THR A 56 28.86 -7.33 17.34
CA THR A 56 27.78 -6.85 18.19
C THR A 56 26.47 -6.82 17.41
N ASN A 57 25.35 -6.75 18.11
CA ASN A 57 24.06 -6.45 17.46
C ASN A 57 24.15 -5.11 16.76
N SER A 58 23.44 -4.99 15.63
CA SER A 58 23.33 -3.72 14.92
C SER A 58 22.39 -2.72 15.61
N SER A 59 21.59 -3.18 16.58
CA SER A 59 20.62 -2.35 17.32
C SER A 59 20.96 -2.28 18.80
N ILE A 60 20.79 -1.10 19.38
CA ILE A 60 20.78 -0.86 20.83
C ILE A 60 19.37 -0.48 21.27
N SER A 61 18.95 -0.93 22.45
CA SER A 61 17.66 -0.54 23.03
C SER A 61 17.83 0.61 24.01
N ASP A 62 16.86 1.51 24.00
CA ASP A 62 16.72 2.51 25.04
C ASP A 62 16.59 1.81 26.40
N PRO A 63 17.40 2.15 27.41
CA PRO A 63 17.29 1.57 28.75
C PRO A 63 15.92 1.77 29.40
N ASP A 64 15.21 2.83 29.05
CA ASP A 64 13.90 3.19 29.56
C ASP A 64 12.74 2.71 28.68
N LEU A 65 12.99 1.78 27.79
CA LEU A 65 12.00 1.22 26.87
C LEU A 65 10.80 0.65 27.62
N LYS A 66 9.61 1.16 27.29
CA LYS A 66 8.33 0.76 27.88
C LYS A 66 7.59 -0.21 27.00
N ASN A 67 6.59 -0.90 27.57
CA ASN A 67 5.66 -1.67 26.78
C ASN A 67 4.74 -0.75 25.97
N GLU A 68 4.44 -1.16 24.74
CA GLU A 68 3.36 -0.57 23.97
C GLU A 68 2.03 -0.75 24.71
N SER A 69 1.14 0.20 24.56
CA SER A 69 -0.21 0.14 25.15
C SER A 69 -1.25 0.48 24.10
N THR A 70 -2.30 -0.34 24.01
CA THR A 70 -3.45 -0.08 23.13
C THR A 70 -4.72 0.02 23.96
N LYS A 71 -5.43 1.15 23.80
CA LYS A 71 -6.74 1.40 24.41
C LYS A 71 -7.82 1.30 23.34
N ALA A 72 -8.75 0.37 23.51
CA ALA A 72 -9.84 0.10 22.58
C ALA A 72 -11.19 0.41 23.22
N LYS A 73 -12.05 1.06 22.43
CA LYS A 73 -13.48 1.29 22.75
C LYS A 73 -14.31 0.78 21.59
N GLU A 74 -15.36 0.05 21.89
CA GLU A 74 -16.29 -0.49 20.88
C GLU A 74 -17.72 -0.36 21.36
N ILE A 75 -18.62 -0.05 20.45
CA ILE A 75 -20.07 -0.12 20.62
C ILE A 75 -20.61 -0.96 19.47
N GLY A 76 -21.47 -1.93 19.81
CA GLY A 76 -22.07 -2.83 18.83
C GLY A 76 -23.56 -3.02 19.03
N LEU A 77 -24.20 -3.46 17.97
CA LEU A 77 -25.62 -3.73 17.86
C LEU A 77 -25.82 -5.10 17.20
N ASP A 78 -26.60 -5.96 17.84
CA ASP A 78 -27.13 -7.19 17.24
C ASP A 78 -28.64 -7.06 17.09
N LEU A 79 -29.16 -7.22 15.88
CA LEU A 79 -30.58 -7.04 15.58
C LEU A 79 -31.08 -8.20 14.71
N ARG A 80 -32.26 -8.78 15.10
CA ARG A 80 -32.98 -9.75 14.27
C ARG A 80 -34.40 -9.30 14.08
N MET A 81 -34.83 -9.31 12.82
CA MET A 81 -36.14 -8.80 12.41
C MET A 81 -36.86 -9.78 11.50
N PHE A 82 -38.21 -9.68 11.48
CA PHE A 82 -39.11 -10.38 10.55
C PHE A 82 -38.90 -11.90 10.58
N ASP A 83 -38.94 -12.49 11.78
CA ASP A 83 -38.71 -13.93 12.02
C ASP A 83 -37.37 -14.45 11.45
N GLY A 84 -36.34 -13.60 11.58
CA GLY A 84 -34.98 -13.94 11.13
C GLY A 84 -34.74 -13.71 9.66
N LEU A 85 -35.66 -13.07 8.91
CA LEU A 85 -35.41 -12.69 7.53
C LEU A 85 -34.29 -11.65 7.42
N ILE A 86 -34.11 -10.81 8.45
CA ILE A 86 -33.04 -9.82 8.52
C ILE A 86 -32.25 -10.03 9.81
N ASN A 87 -30.95 -10.21 9.68
CA ASN A 87 -30.00 -10.31 10.76
C ASN A 87 -28.91 -9.25 10.55
N LEU A 88 -28.76 -8.32 11.48
CA LEU A 88 -27.76 -7.25 11.41
C LEU A 88 -26.85 -7.33 12.63
N ASP A 89 -25.54 -7.41 12.40
CA ASP A 89 -24.50 -7.13 13.38
C ASP A 89 -23.73 -5.89 12.92
N MET A 90 -23.61 -4.91 13.78
CA MET A 90 -22.86 -3.67 13.49
C MET A 90 -21.97 -3.32 14.68
N ALA A 91 -20.74 -2.94 14.40
CA ALA A 91 -19.82 -2.42 15.39
C ALA A 91 -19.16 -1.14 14.89
N VAL A 92 -18.97 -0.20 15.80
CA VAL A 92 -18.09 0.96 15.62
C VAL A 92 -17.04 0.95 16.72
N TYR A 93 -15.80 1.23 16.33
CA TYR A 93 -14.69 1.16 17.28
C TYR A 93 -13.71 2.30 17.08
N LYS A 94 -12.98 2.57 18.15
CA LYS A 94 -11.79 3.43 18.14
C LYS A 94 -10.73 2.80 19.05
N MET A 95 -9.53 2.63 18.49
CA MET A 95 -8.34 2.17 19.19
C MET A 95 -7.26 3.23 19.09
N ASN A 96 -6.53 3.45 20.19
CA ASN A 96 -5.35 4.29 20.21
C ASN A 96 -4.19 3.45 20.75
N SER A 97 -3.12 3.36 19.97
CA SER A 97 -1.87 2.69 20.36
C SER A 97 -0.84 3.73 20.71
N TYR A 98 -0.24 3.60 21.88
CA TYR A 98 0.71 4.51 22.47
C TYR A 98 2.05 3.82 22.68
N ASP A 99 3.11 4.61 22.80
CA ASP A 99 4.46 4.13 23.11
C ASP A 99 4.92 3.03 22.15
N GLN A 100 4.59 3.16 20.85
CA GLN A 100 4.98 2.17 19.84
C GLN A 100 6.49 1.96 19.88
N ILE A 101 6.93 0.71 19.88
CA ILE A 101 8.36 0.37 19.86
C ILE A 101 8.84 0.44 18.41
N ILE A 102 9.64 1.46 18.11
CA ILE A 102 10.14 1.72 16.77
C ILE A 102 11.66 1.65 16.73
N GLN A 103 12.18 1.33 15.56
CA GLN A 103 13.61 1.22 15.30
C GLN A 103 14.09 2.45 14.53
N LEU A 104 14.86 3.31 15.18
CA LEU A 104 15.37 4.52 14.57
C LEU A 104 16.83 4.36 14.15
N PRO A 105 17.23 4.84 12.96
CA PRO A 105 18.64 4.87 12.57
C PRO A 105 19.44 5.82 13.48
N VAL A 106 20.63 5.41 13.84
CA VAL A 106 21.57 6.23 14.61
C VAL A 106 22.88 6.42 13.83
N ALA A 107 23.63 7.43 14.22
CA ALA A 107 24.93 7.66 13.60
C ALA A 107 25.83 6.43 13.79
N LYS A 108 26.40 5.89 12.72
CA LYS A 108 27.29 4.70 12.74
C LYS A 108 28.51 4.85 13.63
N THR A 109 28.88 6.07 13.96
CA THR A 109 29.94 6.40 14.93
C THR A 109 29.60 5.95 16.35
N SER A 110 28.32 5.67 16.65
CA SER A 110 27.89 5.09 17.92
C SER A 110 28.26 3.60 18.07
N GLY A 111 28.64 2.95 16.97
CA GLY A 111 28.86 1.49 16.88
C GLY A 111 27.60 0.68 16.63
N TYR A 112 26.46 1.33 16.42
CA TYR A 112 25.18 0.73 16.10
C TYR A 112 24.60 1.35 14.84
N ASP A 113 23.74 0.62 14.16
CA ASP A 113 22.98 1.14 13.01
C ASP A 113 21.64 1.72 13.46
N TYR A 114 21.05 1.18 14.54
CA TYR A 114 19.70 1.51 15.00
C TYR A 114 19.60 1.59 16.52
N THR A 115 18.61 2.32 16.99
CA THR A 115 18.13 2.27 18.39
C THR A 115 16.66 1.88 18.42
N LEU A 116 16.29 1.03 19.39
CA LEU A 116 14.90 0.74 19.73
C LEU A 116 14.45 1.73 20.80
N THR A 117 13.39 2.48 20.53
CA THR A 117 12.82 3.46 21.46
C THR A 117 11.30 3.45 21.37
N ASN A 118 10.65 4.00 22.41
CA ASN A 118 9.23 4.23 22.34
C ASN A 118 8.92 5.55 21.65
N GLY A 119 7.84 5.56 20.92
CA GLY A 119 7.30 6.81 20.41
C GLY A 119 6.16 6.63 19.45
N GLY A 120 5.45 7.74 19.29
CA GLY A 120 4.32 7.80 18.41
C GLY A 120 3.00 7.30 19.02
N GLU A 121 1.96 7.86 18.48
CA GLU A 121 0.59 7.45 18.71
C GLU A 121 -0.07 7.16 17.36
N ILE A 122 -0.75 6.03 17.26
CA ILE A 122 -1.55 5.65 16.11
C ILE A 122 -3.00 5.49 16.57
N SER A 123 -3.91 6.26 15.98
CA SER A 123 -5.34 6.05 16.16
C SER A 123 -5.89 5.19 15.03
N ASN A 124 -6.82 4.32 15.37
CA ASN A 124 -7.49 3.43 14.43
C ASN A 124 -8.99 3.46 14.73
N ALA A 125 -9.81 3.93 13.80
CA ALA A 125 -11.25 4.01 13.96
C ALA A 125 -11.94 3.34 12.76
N GLY A 126 -13.03 2.62 13.05
CA GLY A 126 -13.72 1.90 12.00
C GLY A 126 -15.17 1.58 12.31
N ILE A 127 -15.83 1.08 11.26
CA ILE A 127 -17.17 0.53 11.29
C ILE A 127 -17.17 -0.81 10.55
N GLU A 128 -17.83 -1.79 11.16
CA GLU A 128 -18.06 -3.12 10.58
C GLU A 128 -19.54 -3.41 10.60
N ILE A 129 -20.05 -3.94 9.49
CA ILE A 129 -21.45 -4.29 9.32
C ILE A 129 -21.52 -5.67 8.68
N ALA A 130 -22.23 -6.59 9.33
CA ALA A 130 -22.62 -7.87 8.77
C ALA A 130 -24.14 -7.93 8.69
N LEU A 131 -24.67 -8.00 7.45
CA LEU A 131 -26.10 -8.04 7.17
C LEU A 131 -26.43 -9.36 6.48
N GLY A 132 -27.24 -10.19 7.13
CA GLY A 132 -27.84 -11.40 6.58
C GLY A 132 -29.28 -11.14 6.19
N ILE A 133 -29.68 -11.56 4.99
CA ILE A 133 -31.03 -11.44 4.45
C ILE A 133 -31.48 -12.78 3.91
N GLU A 134 -32.58 -13.32 4.42
CA GLU A 134 -33.31 -14.45 3.83
C GLU A 134 -34.36 -13.88 2.86
N ALA A 135 -33.94 -13.54 1.65
CA ALA A 135 -34.77 -12.79 0.69
C ALA A 135 -35.99 -13.58 0.22
N ILE A 136 -35.83 -14.89 0.05
CA ILE A 136 -36.91 -15.82 -0.31
C ILE A 136 -36.75 -17.09 0.49
N ARG A 137 -37.83 -17.53 1.15
CA ARG A 137 -37.92 -18.78 1.87
C ARG A 137 -39.20 -19.51 1.43
N SER A 138 -39.05 -20.54 0.61
CA SER A 138 -40.16 -21.38 0.17
C SER A 138 -39.76 -22.85 0.16
N GLU A 139 -40.73 -23.76 -0.10
CA GLU A 139 -40.49 -25.21 -0.11
C GLU A 139 -39.48 -25.61 -1.20
N ASP A 140 -39.57 -25.05 -2.38
CA ASP A 140 -38.75 -25.42 -3.52
C ASP A 140 -37.59 -24.48 -3.78
N PHE A 141 -37.66 -23.19 -3.34
CA PHE A 141 -36.65 -22.19 -3.66
C PHE A 141 -36.34 -21.31 -2.45
N ASN A 142 -35.06 -21.25 -2.10
CA ASN A 142 -34.56 -20.37 -1.05
C ASN A 142 -33.46 -19.46 -1.62
N TRP A 143 -33.50 -18.19 -1.25
CA TRP A 143 -32.42 -17.25 -1.54
C TRP A 143 -32.04 -16.51 -0.28
N SER A 144 -30.76 -16.66 0.09
CA SER A 144 -30.14 -15.88 1.17
C SER A 144 -28.99 -15.04 0.63
N SER A 145 -28.81 -13.87 1.23
CA SER A 145 -27.71 -12.97 0.94
C SER A 145 -27.01 -12.57 2.22
N GLN A 146 -25.70 -12.57 2.22
CA GLN A 146 -24.86 -12.04 3.30
C GLN A 146 -24.00 -10.93 2.75
N ILE A 147 -24.03 -9.76 3.42
CA ILE A 147 -23.29 -8.57 3.04
C ILE A 147 -22.41 -8.17 4.21
N ASN A 148 -21.12 -8.12 4.00
CA ASN A 148 -20.16 -7.64 4.97
C ASN A 148 -19.50 -6.37 4.44
N PHE A 149 -19.58 -5.31 5.22
CA PHE A 149 -18.94 -4.04 4.93
C PHE A 149 -17.98 -3.68 6.05
N SER A 150 -16.80 -3.24 5.70
CA SER A 150 -15.83 -2.73 6.67
C SER A 150 -15.14 -1.47 6.15
N LYS A 151 -15.02 -0.49 7.03
CA LYS A 151 -14.23 0.71 6.82
C LYS A 151 -13.36 0.95 8.02
N ASN A 152 -12.07 1.10 7.79
CA ASN A 152 -11.08 1.34 8.81
C ASN A 152 -10.16 2.49 8.40
N ARG A 153 -9.79 3.35 9.35
CA ARG A 153 -8.82 4.42 9.15
C ARG A 153 -7.82 4.42 10.29
N ALA A 154 -6.57 4.11 9.97
CA ALA A 154 -5.45 4.24 10.86
C ALA A 154 -4.69 5.55 10.53
N ILE A 155 -4.57 6.44 11.52
CA ILE A 155 -3.92 7.74 11.39
C ILE A 155 -2.73 7.78 12.34
N VAL A 156 -1.61 8.32 11.87
CA VAL A 156 -0.44 8.63 12.69
C VAL A 156 -0.72 9.94 13.41
N GLU A 157 -1.04 9.90 14.69
CA GLU A 157 -1.36 11.10 15.48
C GLU A 157 -0.08 11.86 15.84
N THR A 158 0.95 11.15 16.30
CA THR A 158 2.25 11.73 16.64
C THR A 158 3.38 10.76 16.31
N LEU A 159 4.56 11.30 16.06
CA LEU A 159 5.84 10.58 15.99
C LEU A 159 6.78 11.09 17.09
N PRO A 160 7.85 10.33 17.45
CA PRO A 160 8.85 10.82 18.41
C PRO A 160 9.49 12.13 17.95
N GLU A 161 9.73 13.04 18.87
CA GLU A 161 10.35 14.36 18.59
C GLU A 161 11.73 14.25 17.90
N VAL A 162 12.42 13.13 18.10
CA VAL A 162 13.73 12.85 17.45
C VAL A 162 13.60 12.66 15.94
N ILE A 163 12.40 12.36 15.43
CA ILE A 163 12.14 12.23 14.01
C ILE A 163 11.95 13.62 13.40
N GLN A 164 13.03 14.11 12.79
CA GLN A 164 12.98 15.39 12.10
C GLN A 164 12.14 15.29 10.83
N GLY A 165 11.28 16.30 10.59
CA GLY A 165 10.45 16.36 9.39
C GLY A 165 9.12 15.62 9.46
N GLY A 166 8.76 15.06 10.66
CA GLY A 166 7.42 14.45 10.88
C GLY A 166 7.13 13.22 10.04
N ARG A 167 8.17 12.54 9.52
CA ARG A 167 8.05 11.32 8.71
C ARG A 167 9.00 10.23 9.18
N TYR A 168 8.47 9.03 9.31
CA TYR A 168 9.23 7.82 9.64
C TYR A 168 9.04 6.76 8.55
N SER A 169 10.12 6.32 7.95
CA SER A 169 10.08 5.27 6.93
C SER A 169 9.86 3.90 7.60
N ILE A 170 8.68 3.32 7.39
CA ILE A 170 8.31 1.98 7.88
C ILE A 170 9.05 0.92 7.06
N ILE A 171 9.07 1.11 5.74
CA ILE A 171 9.80 0.30 4.78
C ILE A 171 10.57 1.26 3.89
N ALA A 172 11.87 1.37 4.12
CA ALA A 172 12.75 2.33 3.45
C ALA A 172 13.06 1.95 1.98
N ASP A 173 12.86 0.68 1.63
CA ASP A 173 13.03 0.14 0.29
C ASP A 173 11.97 -0.93 0.04
N VAL A 174 11.00 -0.60 -0.82
CA VAL A 174 9.86 -1.48 -1.12
C VAL A 174 10.30 -2.70 -1.96
N PHE A 175 11.40 -2.56 -2.73
CA PHE A 175 11.94 -3.63 -3.56
C PHE A 175 13.40 -3.92 -3.20
N PRO A 176 13.66 -4.47 -2.00
CA PRO A 176 15.02 -4.76 -1.56
C PRO A 176 15.66 -5.85 -2.43
N GLY A 177 16.93 -5.70 -2.75
CA GLY A 177 17.71 -6.66 -3.53
C GLY A 177 17.94 -6.27 -4.99
N ASP A 178 17.40 -5.17 -5.45
CA ASP A 178 17.80 -4.57 -6.72
C ASP A 178 19.13 -3.85 -6.59
N GLU A 179 19.94 -3.85 -7.65
CA GLU A 179 21.16 -3.07 -7.67
C GLU A 179 20.86 -1.58 -7.57
N GLY A 180 21.07 -1.01 -6.37
CA GLY A 180 20.80 0.40 -6.06
C GLY A 180 19.54 0.67 -5.26
N GLY A 181 18.73 -0.35 -4.95
CA GLY A 181 17.48 -0.21 -4.21
C GLY A 181 16.36 0.46 -5.01
N SER A 182 15.18 0.60 -4.42
CA SER A 182 14.09 1.40 -4.98
C SER A 182 14.01 2.76 -4.27
N ASP A 183 13.57 3.79 -4.99
CA ASP A 183 13.25 5.09 -4.39
C ASP A 183 11.88 5.11 -3.69
N LEU A 184 11.17 3.96 -3.71
CA LEU A 184 9.85 3.81 -3.09
C LEU A 184 9.95 3.43 -1.62
N GLU A 185 9.15 4.07 -0.80
CA GLU A 185 9.07 3.79 0.62
C GLU A 185 7.64 3.87 1.16
N TYR A 186 7.33 3.07 2.18
CA TYR A 186 6.13 3.27 2.99
C TYR A 186 6.48 4.05 4.25
N VAL A 187 5.69 5.09 4.51
CA VAL A 187 5.98 6.11 5.49
C VAL A 187 4.84 6.25 6.50
N ALA A 188 5.18 6.42 7.78
CA ALA A 188 4.32 7.02 8.77
C ALA A 188 4.59 8.52 8.82
N GLU A 189 3.57 9.33 8.58
CA GLU A 189 3.63 10.79 8.59
C GLU A 189 2.57 11.36 9.51
N GLU A 190 2.94 12.30 10.37
CA GLU A 190 2.03 12.89 11.35
C GLU A 190 0.81 13.53 10.68
N GLY A 191 -0.38 13.24 11.22
CA GLY A 191 -1.67 13.72 10.71
C GLY A 191 -2.18 13.00 9.46
N GLN A 192 -1.41 12.07 8.88
CA GLN A 192 -1.77 11.34 7.68
C GLN A 192 -2.23 9.92 7.99
N LEU A 193 -2.89 9.29 7.00
CA LEU A 193 -3.16 7.86 7.06
C LEU A 193 -1.84 7.08 7.14
N LEU A 194 -1.80 6.08 8.00
CA LEU A 194 -0.64 5.19 8.11
C LEU A 194 -0.33 4.52 6.78
N GLY A 195 0.95 4.41 6.44
CA GLY A 195 1.42 3.72 5.25
C GLY A 195 1.23 4.54 3.97
N GLN A 196 1.60 5.80 4.02
CA GLN A 196 1.75 6.64 2.83
C GLN A 196 2.85 6.06 1.93
N LEU A 197 2.56 5.93 0.65
CA LEU A 197 3.52 5.52 -0.36
C LEU A 197 4.23 6.76 -0.91
N TYR A 198 5.54 6.81 -0.77
CA TYR A 198 6.40 7.90 -1.24
C TYR A 198 7.38 7.42 -2.30
N GLY A 199 7.64 8.26 -3.28
CA GLY A 199 8.63 8.03 -4.33
C GLY A 199 8.87 9.28 -5.15
N LEU A 200 9.78 9.22 -6.13
CA LEU A 200 9.96 10.32 -7.08
C LEU A 200 8.75 10.37 -8.02
N GLY A 201 8.21 11.56 -8.23
CA GLY A 201 7.15 11.83 -9.18
C GLY A 201 7.64 12.60 -10.40
N PHE A 202 6.73 13.15 -11.18
CA PHE A 202 7.06 14.05 -12.29
C PHE A 202 7.15 15.51 -11.84
N GLN A 203 8.09 16.26 -12.40
CA GLN A 203 8.03 17.70 -12.32
C GLN A 203 6.90 18.22 -13.20
N ARG A 204 6.06 19.08 -12.62
CA ARG A 204 4.86 19.59 -13.31
C ARG A 204 4.86 21.10 -13.40
N GLY A 205 4.36 21.59 -14.54
CA GLY A 205 4.07 23.01 -14.74
C GLY A 205 2.84 23.47 -13.95
N PRO A 206 2.52 24.77 -13.98
CA PRO A 206 1.39 25.34 -13.26
C PRO A 206 0.03 24.69 -13.58
N ASP A 207 -0.13 24.20 -14.79
CA ASP A 207 -1.37 23.53 -15.25
C ASP A 207 -1.32 21.99 -15.04
N GLY A 208 -0.39 21.48 -14.26
CA GLY A 208 -0.23 20.06 -13.95
C GLY A 208 0.41 19.22 -15.07
N GLN A 209 0.83 19.81 -16.17
CA GLN A 209 1.47 19.12 -17.29
C GLN A 209 2.89 18.69 -16.91
N ILE A 210 3.30 17.49 -17.36
CA ILE A 210 4.66 16.98 -17.14
C ILE A 210 5.66 17.85 -17.89
N ILE A 211 6.72 18.27 -17.20
CA ILE A 211 7.81 19.04 -17.79
C ILE A 211 8.83 18.07 -18.40
N HIS A 212 9.25 18.34 -19.63
CA HIS A 212 10.26 17.59 -20.35
C HIS A 212 11.52 18.41 -20.56
N GLU A 213 12.66 17.77 -20.51
CA GLU A 213 13.94 18.31 -20.93
C GLU A 213 14.55 17.38 -21.97
N ASN A 214 14.93 17.92 -23.12
CA ASN A 214 15.42 17.13 -24.26
C ASN A 214 14.49 15.98 -24.67
N GLY A 215 13.16 16.17 -24.51
CA GLY A 215 12.13 15.19 -24.83
C GLY A 215 11.86 14.12 -23.77
N LEU A 216 12.64 14.08 -22.69
CA LEU A 216 12.47 13.16 -21.57
C LEU A 216 11.75 13.85 -20.40
N PRO A 217 10.84 13.17 -19.68
CA PRO A 217 10.17 13.74 -18.52
C PRO A 217 11.15 13.99 -17.38
N LEU A 218 11.00 15.14 -16.72
CA LEU A 218 11.77 15.47 -15.52
C LEU A 218 11.11 14.89 -14.28
N HIS A 219 11.92 14.29 -13.41
CA HIS A 219 11.49 13.76 -12.12
C HIS A 219 11.69 14.80 -11.01
N THR A 220 10.88 14.69 -9.96
CA THR A 220 11.07 15.50 -8.74
C THR A 220 12.41 15.17 -8.08
N THR A 221 13.01 16.15 -7.41
CA THR A 221 14.21 15.93 -6.59
C THR A 221 13.87 15.41 -5.20
N GLU A 222 12.66 15.70 -4.75
CA GLU A 222 12.12 15.25 -3.47
C GLU A 222 11.03 14.20 -3.72
N LYS A 223 10.92 13.24 -2.79
CA LYS A 223 9.87 12.22 -2.84
C LYS A 223 8.51 12.85 -2.58
N VAL A 224 7.52 12.47 -3.35
CA VAL A 224 6.12 12.89 -3.22
C VAL A 224 5.24 11.73 -2.77
N SER A 225 4.13 12.03 -2.10
CA SER A 225 3.16 10.99 -1.70
C SER A 225 2.21 10.68 -2.85
N ALA A 226 2.00 9.40 -3.13
CA ALA A 226 0.93 8.91 -3.98
C ALA A 226 -0.31 8.47 -3.20
N GLY A 227 -0.33 8.67 -1.88
CA GLY A 227 -1.42 8.26 -1.01
C GLY A 227 -1.10 7.04 -0.15
N SER A 228 -2.09 6.54 0.58
CA SER A 228 -1.95 5.41 1.50
C SER A 228 -2.41 4.10 0.87
N TYR A 229 -1.83 2.98 1.30
CA TYR A 229 -2.31 1.65 0.95
C TYR A 229 -3.66 1.29 1.59
N GLN A 230 -4.16 2.11 2.54
CA GLN A 230 -5.40 1.82 3.24
C GLN A 230 -6.59 2.02 2.31
N PRO A 231 -7.48 1.02 2.18
CA PRO A 231 -8.69 1.17 1.38
C PRO A 231 -9.69 2.13 2.05
N ASP A 232 -10.51 2.76 1.24
CA ASP A 232 -11.65 3.54 1.72
C ASP A 232 -12.69 2.66 2.40
N PHE A 233 -12.94 1.48 1.83
CA PHE A 233 -13.77 0.42 2.42
C PHE A 233 -13.54 -0.92 1.71
N ARG A 234 -14.02 -1.99 2.36
CA ARG A 234 -14.13 -3.33 1.77
C ARG A 234 -15.59 -3.76 1.83
N LEU A 235 -16.02 -4.42 0.75
CA LEU A 235 -17.37 -4.94 0.62
C LEU A 235 -17.31 -6.39 0.14
N TRP A 236 -18.04 -7.24 0.81
CA TRP A 236 -18.18 -8.65 0.47
C TRP A 236 -19.66 -8.99 0.41
N VAL A 237 -20.12 -9.59 -0.68
CA VAL A 237 -21.52 -9.97 -0.90
C VAL A 237 -21.57 -11.41 -1.35
N TYR A 238 -22.16 -12.25 -0.51
CA TYR A 238 -22.39 -13.65 -0.82
C TYR A 238 -23.88 -13.91 -1.02
N ASN A 239 -24.25 -14.47 -2.16
CA ASN A 239 -25.60 -14.92 -2.45
C ASN A 239 -25.62 -16.43 -2.56
N ASN A 240 -26.56 -17.07 -1.87
CA ASN A 240 -26.82 -18.50 -1.95
C ASN A 240 -28.24 -18.71 -2.45
N PHE A 241 -28.34 -19.42 -3.58
CA PHE A 241 -29.59 -19.83 -4.20
C PHE A 241 -29.72 -21.33 -4.07
N GLN A 242 -30.84 -21.80 -3.55
CA GLN A 242 -31.15 -23.22 -3.46
C GLN A 242 -32.47 -23.49 -4.17
N TYR A 243 -32.45 -24.35 -5.15
CA TYR A 243 -33.64 -24.85 -5.81
C TYR A 243 -33.68 -26.37 -5.69
N LYS A 244 -34.61 -26.89 -4.87
CA LYS A 244 -34.68 -28.31 -4.51
C LYS A 244 -33.32 -28.86 -4.07
N ASN A 245 -32.73 -29.77 -4.87
CA ASN A 245 -31.43 -30.39 -4.57
C ASN A 245 -30.25 -29.70 -5.22
N LEU A 246 -30.48 -28.56 -5.89
CA LEU A 246 -29.42 -27.78 -6.52
C LEU A 246 -29.13 -26.54 -5.67
N SER A 247 -27.85 -26.23 -5.47
CA SER A 247 -27.42 -25.01 -4.82
C SER A 247 -26.38 -24.27 -5.67
N LEU A 248 -26.48 -22.94 -5.67
CA LEU A 248 -25.55 -22.04 -6.34
C LEU A 248 -25.14 -20.94 -5.37
N GLY A 249 -23.85 -20.90 -5.05
CA GLY A 249 -23.25 -19.82 -4.27
C GLY A 249 -22.47 -18.87 -5.19
N ILE A 250 -22.71 -17.56 -5.04
CA ILE A 250 -22.00 -16.51 -5.79
C ILE A 250 -21.44 -15.53 -4.78
N LEU A 251 -20.13 -15.36 -4.80
CA LEU A 251 -19.40 -14.40 -3.97
C LEU A 251 -18.84 -13.27 -4.83
N PHE A 252 -19.12 -12.04 -4.41
CA PHE A 252 -18.44 -10.85 -4.88
C PHE A 252 -17.63 -10.28 -3.70
N ASP A 253 -16.34 -10.13 -3.89
CA ASP A 253 -15.43 -9.51 -2.92
C ASP A 253 -14.73 -8.34 -3.60
N GLY A 254 -14.70 -7.20 -2.92
CA GLY A 254 -14.16 -5.98 -3.47
C GLY A 254 -13.57 -5.06 -2.41
N GLN A 255 -12.55 -4.36 -2.83
CA GLN A 255 -11.92 -3.27 -2.10
C GLN A 255 -12.00 -2.01 -2.96
N VAL A 256 -12.27 -0.88 -2.35
CA VAL A 256 -12.27 0.42 -3.02
C VAL A 256 -11.27 1.33 -2.33
N GLY A 257 -10.44 1.99 -3.13
CA GLY A 257 -9.39 2.87 -2.64
C GLY A 257 -8.17 2.12 -2.10
N GLY A 258 -7.20 2.90 -1.67
CA GLY A 258 -5.86 2.43 -1.36
C GLY A 258 -4.95 2.49 -2.59
N GLN A 259 -3.69 2.86 -2.37
CA GLN A 259 -2.71 3.04 -3.44
C GLN A 259 -1.77 1.84 -3.50
N ILE A 260 -1.60 1.29 -4.70
CA ILE A 260 -0.67 0.18 -4.95
C ILE A 260 0.26 0.58 -6.09
N TYR A 261 1.57 0.52 -5.85
CA TYR A 261 2.56 0.63 -6.92
C TYR A 261 2.74 -0.73 -7.60
N SER A 262 2.55 -0.75 -8.92
CA SER A 262 2.71 -1.95 -9.74
C SER A 262 4.04 -1.95 -10.49
N ARG A 263 5.07 -2.52 -9.88
CA ARG A 263 6.37 -2.70 -10.53
C ARG A 263 6.27 -3.60 -11.77
N SER A 264 5.44 -4.63 -11.73
CA SER A 264 5.20 -5.49 -12.89
C SER A 264 4.67 -4.68 -14.07
N HIS A 265 3.75 -3.74 -13.82
CA HIS A 265 3.25 -2.83 -14.85
C HIS A 265 4.38 -1.96 -15.42
N ALA A 266 5.18 -1.32 -14.55
CA ALA A 266 6.31 -0.49 -14.99
C ALA A 266 7.31 -1.29 -15.86
N LEU A 267 7.66 -2.51 -15.44
CA LEU A 267 8.57 -3.38 -16.20
C LEU A 267 7.98 -3.80 -17.56
N TYR A 268 6.72 -4.26 -17.57
CA TYR A 268 6.06 -4.67 -18.81
C TYR A 268 5.85 -3.49 -19.77
N ALA A 269 5.47 -2.32 -19.25
CA ALA A 269 5.35 -1.12 -20.04
C ALA A 269 6.71 -0.68 -20.64
N THR A 270 7.77 -0.73 -19.83
CA THR A 270 9.13 -0.45 -20.29
C THR A 270 9.59 -1.43 -21.37
N ALA A 271 9.27 -2.73 -21.20
CA ALA A 271 9.57 -3.77 -22.18
C ALA A 271 8.67 -3.74 -23.44
N GLY A 272 7.57 -2.96 -23.43
CA GLY A 272 6.62 -2.88 -24.55
C GLY A 272 5.68 -4.09 -24.67
N THR A 273 5.46 -4.82 -23.58
CA THR A 273 4.62 -6.03 -23.57
C THR A 273 3.20 -5.77 -23.06
N ILE A 274 2.90 -4.57 -22.59
CA ILE A 274 1.52 -4.18 -22.23
C ILE A 274 0.84 -3.61 -23.47
N VAL A 275 -0.30 -4.18 -23.80
CA VAL A 275 -1.23 -3.65 -24.80
C VAL A 275 -2.48 -3.23 -24.06
N ASN A 276 -2.75 -1.93 -24.01
CA ASN A 276 -4.02 -1.40 -23.53
C ASN A 276 -4.38 -0.14 -24.30
N ASP A 277 -5.42 -0.25 -25.09
CA ASP A 277 -5.85 0.78 -26.03
C ASP A 277 -6.64 1.92 -25.34
N ASP A 278 -7.06 1.72 -24.08
CA ASP A 278 -8.00 2.63 -23.39
C ASP A 278 -7.28 3.67 -22.48
N ASP A 279 -6.00 3.49 -22.17
CA ASP A 279 -5.23 4.43 -21.37
C ASP A 279 -4.29 5.26 -22.27
N PRO A 280 -4.50 6.57 -22.39
CA PRO A 280 -3.63 7.43 -23.21
C PRO A 280 -2.16 7.42 -22.73
N ASN A 281 -1.88 7.12 -21.46
CA ASN A 281 -0.52 6.96 -20.98
C ASN A 281 0.05 5.60 -21.36
N LEU A 282 -0.79 4.57 -21.46
CA LEU A 282 -0.42 3.23 -21.91
C LEU A 282 -0.40 3.10 -23.43
N ALA A 283 -1.16 3.90 -24.18
CA ALA A 283 -1.06 3.99 -25.62
C ALA A 283 0.37 4.34 -26.08
N LEU A 284 1.10 5.10 -25.25
CA LEU A 284 2.52 5.36 -25.46
C LEU A 284 3.40 4.11 -25.24
N SER A 285 2.91 3.10 -24.58
CA SER A 285 3.63 1.85 -24.29
C SER A 285 3.37 0.74 -25.31
N THR A 286 2.51 0.97 -26.32
CA THR A 286 2.26 -0.01 -27.38
C THR A 286 3.50 -0.25 -28.23
N LEU A 287 3.59 -1.42 -28.87
CA LEU A 287 4.71 -1.75 -29.78
C LEU A 287 4.78 -0.82 -31.01
N GLU A 288 3.64 -0.22 -31.40
CA GLU A 288 3.61 0.85 -32.39
C GLU A 288 4.38 2.07 -31.87
N GLY A 289 5.38 2.48 -32.58
CA GLY A 289 6.25 3.60 -32.18
C GLY A 289 7.44 3.23 -31.31
N ARG A 290 7.61 1.96 -30.91
CA ARG A 290 8.81 1.49 -30.20
C ARG A 290 9.89 1.02 -31.16
N THR A 291 11.13 1.13 -30.70
CA THR A 291 12.26 0.47 -31.33
C THR A 291 12.19 -1.02 -31.04
N THR A 292 12.13 -1.84 -32.08
CA THR A 292 12.07 -3.30 -31.96
C THR A 292 13.32 -3.93 -32.55
N TYR A 293 13.73 -5.04 -31.94
CA TYR A 293 14.87 -5.84 -32.36
C TYR A 293 14.45 -7.30 -32.46
N SER A 294 14.91 -7.99 -33.52
CA SER A 294 14.95 -9.47 -33.50
C SER A 294 16.22 -9.93 -32.79
N VAL A 295 16.13 -11.08 -32.14
CA VAL A 295 17.25 -11.68 -31.42
C VAL A 295 17.60 -13.00 -32.10
N ASP A 296 18.75 -13.08 -32.70
CA ASP A 296 19.39 -14.29 -33.17
C ASP A 296 20.56 -14.67 -32.26
N TYR A 297 21.07 -15.87 -32.41
CA TYR A 297 22.22 -16.31 -31.65
C TYR A 297 23.38 -16.64 -32.58
N ASP A 298 24.58 -16.16 -32.27
CA ASP A 298 25.78 -16.50 -32.99
C ASP A 298 26.20 -17.97 -32.76
N ASN A 299 27.21 -18.44 -33.46
CA ASN A 299 27.71 -19.80 -33.32
C ASN A 299 28.31 -20.14 -31.94
N SER A 300 28.48 -19.12 -31.10
CA SER A 300 28.98 -19.24 -29.72
C SER A 300 27.81 -19.16 -28.69
N GLY A 301 26.57 -19.01 -29.16
CA GLY A 301 25.37 -18.88 -28.30
C GLY A 301 25.15 -17.48 -27.72
N ASN A 302 25.85 -16.47 -28.21
CA ASN A 302 25.62 -15.10 -27.75
C ASN A 302 24.47 -14.46 -28.57
N PRO A 303 23.57 -13.65 -27.91
CA PRO A 303 22.50 -12.98 -28.61
C PRO A 303 23.04 -11.90 -29.54
N VAL A 304 22.55 -11.92 -30.78
CA VAL A 304 22.78 -10.90 -31.80
C VAL A 304 21.47 -10.16 -32.06
N TYR A 305 21.47 -8.86 -31.80
CA TYR A 305 20.31 -8.01 -31.96
C TYR A 305 20.32 -7.34 -33.33
N THR A 306 19.27 -7.55 -34.11
CA THR A 306 19.07 -6.87 -35.38
C THR A 306 17.91 -5.87 -35.22
N LEU A 307 18.18 -4.59 -35.52
CA LEU A 307 17.15 -3.55 -35.48
C LEU A 307 16.10 -3.82 -36.57
N GLU A 308 14.84 -4.01 -36.18
CA GLU A 308 13.72 -4.22 -37.09
C GLU A 308 12.91 -2.95 -37.32
N GLN A 309 12.69 -2.18 -36.25
CA GLN A 309 11.94 -0.95 -36.30
C GLN A 309 12.58 0.10 -35.37
N GLU A 310 12.76 1.30 -35.85
CA GLU A 310 13.14 2.46 -35.03
C GLU A 310 11.88 3.27 -34.74
N GLY A 311 11.49 3.30 -33.44
CA GLY A 311 10.36 4.08 -32.94
C GLY A 311 10.81 5.29 -32.15
N SER A 312 10.05 6.38 -32.27
CA SER A 312 10.24 7.57 -31.46
C SER A 312 8.92 8.06 -30.86
N VAL A 313 9.01 8.72 -29.71
CA VAL A 313 7.87 9.25 -28.96
C VAL A 313 8.10 10.73 -28.68
N VAL A 314 7.06 11.54 -28.86
CA VAL A 314 6.96 12.87 -28.30
C VAL A 314 6.08 12.77 -27.06
N GLY A 315 6.70 12.83 -25.88
CA GLY A 315 5.95 12.71 -24.61
C GLY A 315 4.95 13.85 -24.43
N PRO A 316 3.72 13.56 -24.00
CA PRO A 316 2.71 14.59 -23.76
C PRO A 316 3.10 15.46 -22.57
N GLY A 317 3.09 16.78 -22.76
CA GLY A 317 3.46 17.75 -21.73
C GLY A 317 4.09 18.99 -22.29
N VAL A 318 4.91 19.66 -21.50
CA VAL A 318 5.53 20.94 -21.82
C VAL A 318 7.05 20.87 -21.67
N MET A 319 7.73 21.82 -22.28
CA MET A 319 9.17 22.05 -22.15
C MET A 319 9.47 23.55 -22.06
N TYR A 320 10.61 23.93 -21.55
CA TYR A 320 11.05 25.30 -21.57
C TYR A 320 11.68 25.64 -22.93
N ASP A 321 11.22 26.75 -23.52
CA ASP A 321 11.89 27.34 -24.70
C ASP A 321 13.17 28.08 -24.29
N ALA A 322 13.91 28.57 -25.26
CA ALA A 322 15.14 29.33 -25.03
C ALA A 322 14.94 30.65 -24.25
N SER A 323 13.71 31.12 -24.14
CA SER A 323 13.32 32.32 -23.39
C SER A 323 12.80 31.97 -21.96
N GLY A 324 12.74 30.70 -21.63
CA GLY A 324 12.26 30.23 -20.31
C GLY A 324 10.72 30.11 -20.20
N ASN A 325 9.99 30.17 -21.31
CA ASN A 325 8.55 29.99 -21.33
C ASN A 325 8.18 28.51 -21.47
N LEU A 326 7.10 28.06 -20.82
CA LEU A 326 6.55 26.73 -21.03
C LEU A 326 5.80 26.68 -22.36
N VAL A 327 6.23 25.80 -23.24
CA VAL A 327 5.65 25.52 -24.54
C VAL A 327 5.36 24.01 -24.65
N PRO A 328 4.44 23.56 -25.53
CA PRO A 328 4.22 22.14 -25.74
C PRO A 328 5.53 21.41 -26.09
N ASN A 329 5.74 20.23 -25.52
CA ASN A 329 6.88 19.39 -25.89
C ASN A 329 6.70 18.92 -27.33
N THR A 330 7.74 19.12 -28.15
CA THR A 330 7.78 18.72 -29.58
C THR A 330 8.99 17.85 -29.89
N VAL A 331 9.80 17.54 -28.87
CA VAL A 331 11.05 16.80 -29.07
C VAL A 331 10.75 15.30 -29.06
N ALA A 332 11.03 14.68 -30.21
CA ALA A 332 10.95 13.23 -30.35
C ALA A 332 12.22 12.57 -29.80
N VAL A 333 12.03 11.54 -29.00
CA VAL A 333 13.14 10.71 -28.47
C VAL A 333 12.86 9.23 -28.75
N PRO A 334 13.89 8.35 -28.79
CA PRO A 334 13.68 6.93 -28.96
C PRO A 334 12.67 6.41 -27.90
N ALA A 335 11.73 5.61 -28.34
CA ALA A 335 10.68 5.09 -27.46
C ALA A 335 11.23 4.14 -26.38
N GLY A 336 12.26 3.41 -26.71
CA GLY A 336 12.93 2.43 -25.85
C GLY A 336 13.32 1.21 -26.65
N GLY A 337 14.17 0.37 -26.10
CA GLY A 337 14.67 -0.83 -26.77
C GLY A 337 15.72 -1.55 -25.93
N ALA A 338 16.52 -2.40 -26.58
CA ALA A 338 17.64 -3.04 -25.92
C ALA A 338 18.62 -2.00 -25.35
N GLY A 339 19.08 -2.22 -24.12
CA GLY A 339 20.01 -1.31 -23.44
C GLY A 339 19.35 -0.34 -22.46
N TYR A 340 18.06 -0.52 -22.14
CA TYR A 340 17.36 0.23 -21.09
C TYR A 340 17.43 1.75 -21.24
N THR A 341 17.24 2.22 -22.47
CA THR A 341 17.30 3.65 -22.79
C THR A 341 15.99 4.11 -23.44
N GLY A 342 15.76 5.41 -23.47
CA GLY A 342 14.64 6.01 -24.15
C GLY A 342 13.52 6.47 -23.25
N TYR A 343 12.41 6.89 -23.88
CA TYR A 343 11.31 7.56 -23.21
C TYR A 343 10.66 6.71 -22.11
N PHE A 344 10.24 5.51 -22.43
CA PHE A 344 9.50 4.67 -21.47
C PHE A 344 10.35 4.23 -20.29
N TYR A 345 11.62 4.01 -20.52
CA TYR A 345 12.55 3.69 -19.45
C TYR A 345 12.69 4.85 -18.45
N ASN A 346 12.72 6.08 -18.96
CA ASN A 346 12.76 7.26 -18.13
C ASN A 346 11.40 7.57 -17.49
N TYR A 347 10.28 7.36 -18.23
CA TYR A 347 8.93 7.62 -17.74
C TYR A 347 8.54 6.76 -16.53
N TYR A 348 8.78 5.47 -16.59
CA TYR A 348 8.45 4.54 -15.51
C TYR A 348 9.54 4.45 -14.43
N GLY A 349 10.67 5.11 -14.60
CA GLY A 349 11.87 4.82 -13.84
C GLY A 349 12.48 3.50 -14.30
N ASN A 350 13.76 3.31 -14.13
CA ASN A 350 14.45 2.16 -14.73
C ASN A 350 14.26 0.82 -14.00
N GLY A 351 13.32 0.74 -13.06
CA GLY A 351 13.06 -0.47 -12.30
C GLY A 351 14.20 -0.95 -11.42
N PHE A 352 15.36 -0.31 -11.51
CA PHE A 352 16.54 -0.66 -10.72
C PHE A 352 16.89 0.42 -9.70
N ASN A 353 16.68 1.71 -9.98
CA ASN A 353 17.13 2.78 -9.11
C ASN A 353 16.14 3.94 -8.90
N ARG A 354 15.10 4.10 -9.70
CA ARG A 354 14.23 5.29 -9.66
C ARG A 354 12.85 4.97 -10.20
N ASP A 355 12.11 4.17 -9.46
CA ASP A 355 10.72 3.90 -9.79
C ASP A 355 9.90 5.19 -9.65
N ASN A 356 9.30 5.64 -10.76
CA ASN A 356 8.44 6.81 -10.72
C ASN A 356 7.10 6.42 -10.12
N ILE A 357 6.77 7.01 -8.97
CA ILE A 357 5.58 6.65 -8.22
C ILE A 357 4.29 7.02 -8.94
N GLU A 358 4.27 8.11 -9.71
CA GLU A 358 3.07 8.55 -10.43
C GLU A 358 2.79 7.70 -11.68
N ALA A 359 3.84 7.09 -12.26
CA ALA A 359 3.72 6.35 -13.51
C ALA A 359 3.07 4.98 -13.38
N ALA A 360 3.12 4.35 -12.20
CA ALA A 360 2.66 2.98 -11.99
C ALA A 360 1.93 2.76 -10.65
N THR A 361 1.42 3.83 -10.03
CA THR A 361 0.54 3.73 -8.85
C THR A 361 -0.92 3.80 -9.28
N TYR A 362 -1.73 2.92 -8.71
CA TYR A 362 -3.14 2.73 -9.03
C TYR A 362 -3.99 2.70 -7.77
N ASP A 363 -5.24 3.14 -7.89
CA ASP A 363 -6.29 2.86 -6.92
C ASP A 363 -6.60 1.35 -6.93
N ALA A 364 -6.58 0.72 -5.75
CA ALA A 364 -6.82 -0.72 -5.58
C ALA A 364 -8.31 -1.05 -5.43
#